data_87015eb9029597d36700e64e4037e545
#
_entry.id   87015eb9029597d36700e64e4037e545
#
_cell.length_a   1.000
_cell.length_b   1.000
_cell.length_c   1.000
_cell.angle_alpha   90.00
_cell.angle_beta   90.00
_cell.angle_gamma   90.00
#
_symmetry.space_group_name_H-M   'P 1'
#
loop_
_entity.id
_entity.type
_entity.pdbx_description
1 polymer ?
#
loop_
_entity_poly.entity_id
_entity_poly.type
_entity_poly.pdbx_seq_one_letter_code
_entity_poly.pdbx_strand_id
1 'polypeptide(L)'
;ASSPHHGPNRDNKISREEIMGMLAAVEAWVKRDHPAEWQTWLDRLNTIASRGSEIDGVTSQISEPTQLSNRAPQLTVSWDPAALHITGGEVAENFARSKPRVAIGSSNSGGKTAVAITPSQMQPGEAAIVADRIHAILSETRITKGSELPAAAADIGGHWNLTIEYSTSASKHRLFLQQDGNWVKGIHQSDFSSQPINGTVEGTQVKLHSVVRQVADSIPFMFAGEVDEGQITGSIHLGEYLTARFSAQPTVYDNVRQPVAIPSGPPLAT
;
A
#
# COMPACT_ATOMS: atom_id res chain seq x y z
N ALA A 1 2.81 -46.24 -6.61
CA ALA A 1 3.73 -46.06 -5.48
C ALA A 1 4.55 -44.80 -5.77
N SER A 2 4.46 -43.79 -4.93
CA SER A 2 5.29 -42.60 -5.05
C SER A 2 6.75 -42.95 -4.79
N SER A 3 7.67 -42.39 -5.59
CA SER A 3 9.10 -42.52 -5.38
C SER A 3 9.46 -42.18 -3.93
N PRO A 4 10.32 -42.93 -3.25
CA PRO A 4 10.72 -42.66 -1.87
C PRO A 4 11.39 -41.29 -1.70
N HIS A 5 11.77 -40.63 -2.81
CA HIS A 5 12.35 -39.30 -2.82
C HIS A 5 11.33 -38.19 -3.03
N HIS A 6 10.06 -38.49 -3.26
CA HIS A 6 8.97 -37.53 -3.52
C HIS A 6 7.75 -37.80 -2.65
N GLY A 7 7.95 -38.23 -1.41
CA GLY A 7 6.86 -38.38 -0.43
C GLY A 7 6.20 -37.05 -0.05
N PRO A 8 4.94 -37.06 0.45
CA PRO A 8 4.15 -35.87 0.74
C PRO A 8 4.77 -34.90 1.78
N ASN A 9 5.83 -35.31 2.48
CA ASN A 9 6.52 -34.48 3.46
C ASN A 9 7.91 -33.99 2.99
N ARG A 10 8.22 -34.12 1.69
CA ARG A 10 9.51 -33.65 1.19
C ARG A 10 9.69 -32.14 1.31
N ASP A 11 8.61 -31.41 1.16
CA ASP A 11 8.58 -29.94 1.26
C ASP A 11 8.75 -29.43 2.71
N ASN A 12 8.66 -30.34 3.69
CA ASN A 12 8.84 -30.05 5.11
C ASN A 12 10.27 -30.36 5.61
N LYS A 13 11.23 -30.55 4.71
CA LYS A 13 12.62 -30.74 5.10
C LYS A 13 13.22 -29.40 5.54
N ILE A 14 13.81 -29.42 6.72
CA ILE A 14 14.51 -28.27 7.29
C ILE A 14 16.01 -28.47 7.06
N SER A 15 16.70 -27.47 6.53
CA SER A 15 18.14 -27.50 6.34
C SER A 15 18.87 -27.27 7.66
N ARG A 16 20.16 -27.60 7.71
CA ARG A 16 20.98 -27.33 8.90
C ARG A 16 21.09 -25.84 9.18
N GLU A 17 21.14 -25.02 8.12
CA GLU A 17 21.20 -23.58 8.19
C GLU A 17 19.94 -23.02 8.86
N GLU A 18 18.78 -23.53 8.51
CA GLU A 18 17.49 -23.12 9.11
C GLU A 18 17.43 -23.52 10.59
N ILE A 19 17.92 -24.72 10.95
CA ILE A 19 18.00 -25.17 12.36
C ILE A 19 18.94 -24.23 13.14
N MET A 20 20.11 -23.92 12.61
CA MET A 20 21.08 -23.04 13.26
C MET A 20 20.54 -21.61 13.38
N GLY A 21 19.86 -21.11 12.34
CA GLY A 21 19.19 -19.82 12.36
C GLY A 21 18.11 -19.75 13.44
N MET A 22 17.29 -20.78 13.56
CA MET A 22 16.24 -20.85 14.59
C MET A 22 16.84 -20.91 15.99
N LEU A 23 17.88 -21.70 16.21
CA LEU A 23 18.57 -21.78 17.51
C LEU A 23 19.14 -20.41 17.91
N ALA A 24 19.80 -19.72 16.99
CA ALA A 24 20.33 -18.38 17.22
C ALA A 24 19.20 -17.38 17.55
N ALA A 25 18.07 -17.45 16.85
CA ALA A 25 16.92 -16.61 17.12
C ALA A 25 16.30 -16.89 18.50
N VAL A 26 16.17 -18.15 18.90
CA VAL A 26 15.68 -18.53 20.25
C VAL A 26 16.65 -18.06 21.34
N GLU A 27 17.96 -18.24 21.15
CA GLU A 27 18.95 -17.72 22.11
C GLU A 27 18.89 -16.20 22.24
N ALA A 28 18.76 -15.48 21.13
CA ALA A 28 18.60 -14.02 21.14
C ALA A 28 17.33 -13.62 21.86
N TRP A 29 16.22 -14.32 21.62
CA TRP A 29 14.94 -14.07 22.27
C TRP A 29 15.00 -14.26 23.77
N VAL A 30 15.61 -15.34 24.24
CA VAL A 30 15.75 -15.64 25.69
C VAL A 30 16.63 -14.60 26.40
N LYS A 31 17.65 -14.07 25.72
CA LYS A 31 18.58 -13.06 26.27
C LYS A 31 18.03 -11.63 26.22
N ARG A 32 16.90 -11.42 25.51
CA ARG A 32 16.32 -10.09 25.28
C ARG A 32 15.68 -9.55 26.55
N ASP A 33 15.90 -8.29 26.83
CA ASP A 33 15.18 -7.57 27.91
C ASP A 33 13.82 -7.09 27.36
N HIS A 34 12.84 -7.98 27.39
CA HIS A 34 11.49 -7.70 26.92
C HIS A 34 10.80 -6.53 27.63
N PRO A 35 10.92 -6.36 28.97
CA PRO A 35 10.36 -5.21 29.66
C PRO A 35 10.97 -3.89 29.20
N ALA A 36 12.29 -3.80 29.04
CA ALA A 36 12.96 -2.59 28.56
C ALA A 36 12.58 -2.27 27.11
N GLU A 37 12.45 -3.28 26.25
CA GLU A 37 11.97 -3.09 24.87
C GLU A 37 10.54 -2.58 24.84
N TRP A 38 9.65 -3.15 25.65
CA TRP A 38 8.26 -2.71 25.75
C TRP A 38 8.18 -1.24 26.18
N GLN A 39 8.96 -0.86 27.20
CA GLN A 39 9.02 0.54 27.64
C GLN A 39 9.52 1.46 26.52
N THR A 40 10.53 1.03 25.78
CA THR A 40 11.04 1.78 24.60
C THR A 40 9.95 1.99 23.56
N TRP A 41 9.12 0.99 23.31
CA TRP A 41 7.98 1.11 22.40
C TRP A 41 6.93 2.10 22.89
N LEU A 42 6.57 2.03 24.18
CA LEU A 42 5.64 2.99 24.78
C LEU A 42 6.18 4.42 24.74
N ASP A 43 7.48 4.62 25.01
CA ASP A 43 8.10 5.95 24.96
C ASP A 43 8.07 6.56 23.55
N ARG A 44 8.32 5.73 22.54
CA ARG A 44 8.18 6.14 21.13
C ARG A 44 6.75 6.58 20.78
N LEU A 45 5.76 5.77 21.17
CA LEU A 45 4.35 6.10 20.93
C LEU A 45 3.90 7.32 21.72
N ASN A 46 4.34 7.49 22.96
CA ASN A 46 4.05 8.67 23.76
C ASN A 46 4.65 9.95 23.17
N THR A 47 5.85 9.88 22.57
CA THR A 47 6.46 10.98 21.85
C THR A 47 5.56 11.44 20.69
N ILE A 48 5.05 10.49 19.91
CA ILE A 48 4.16 10.79 18.78
C ILE A 48 2.80 11.29 19.27
N ALA A 49 2.23 10.64 20.28
CA ALA A 49 0.93 11.00 20.84
C ALA A 49 0.93 12.42 21.43
N SER A 50 1.97 12.79 22.16
CA SER A 50 2.11 14.12 22.76
C SER A 50 2.09 15.21 21.67
N ARG A 51 2.83 15.01 20.59
CA ARG A 51 2.92 15.96 19.49
C ARG A 51 1.60 16.08 18.71
N GLY A 52 0.91 14.94 18.52
CA GLY A 52 -0.44 14.93 17.91
C GLY A 52 -1.48 15.65 18.76
N SER A 53 -1.37 15.55 20.08
CA SER A 53 -2.32 16.18 21.01
C SER A 53 -2.18 17.70 21.14
N GLU A 54 -1.14 18.30 20.55
CA GLU A 54 -1.00 19.77 20.45
C GLU A 54 -2.00 20.38 19.44
N ILE A 55 -2.67 19.55 18.65
CA ILE A 55 -3.58 19.99 17.58
C ILE A 55 -5.02 19.87 18.06
N ASP A 56 -5.77 20.96 17.98
CA ASP A 56 -7.18 20.99 18.34
C ASP A 56 -8.00 19.97 17.54
N GLY A 57 -8.82 19.19 18.23
CA GLY A 57 -9.68 18.17 17.62
C GLY A 57 -8.99 16.85 17.27
N VAL A 58 -7.69 16.71 17.53
CA VAL A 58 -6.95 15.46 17.40
C VAL A 58 -6.93 14.71 18.73
N THR A 59 -7.20 13.41 18.67
CA THR A 59 -7.15 12.51 19.83
C THR A 59 -6.16 11.36 19.57
N SER A 60 -5.38 11.05 20.58
CA SER A 60 -4.36 9.99 20.54
C SER A 60 -4.69 8.93 21.57
N GLN A 61 -4.68 7.65 21.16
CA GLN A 61 -4.94 6.51 22.04
C GLN A 61 -3.92 5.41 21.80
N ILE A 62 -3.23 4.98 22.84
CA ILE A 62 -2.36 3.81 22.81
C ILE A 62 -3.19 2.61 23.27
N SER A 63 -3.20 1.56 22.48
CA SER A 63 -3.81 0.27 22.80
C SER A 63 -2.74 -0.80 22.94
N GLU A 64 -2.89 -1.63 23.96
CA GLU A 64 -2.03 -2.77 24.19
C GLU A 64 -2.72 -4.04 23.72
N PRO A 65 -2.03 -4.95 22.99
CA PRO A 65 -2.64 -6.17 22.50
C PRO A 65 -2.92 -7.15 23.64
N THR A 66 -4.10 -7.73 23.60
CA THR A 66 -4.53 -8.76 24.57
C THR A 66 -4.28 -10.18 24.08
N GLN A 67 -3.96 -10.36 22.78
CA GLN A 67 -3.74 -11.67 22.18
C GLN A 67 -2.28 -12.12 22.24
N LEU A 68 -2.03 -13.42 22.02
CA LEU A 68 -0.71 -14.04 22.15
C LEU A 68 0.25 -13.74 20.99
N SER A 69 -0.26 -13.37 19.82
CA SER A 69 0.53 -13.07 18.62
C SER A 69 0.67 -11.56 18.37
N ASN A 70 1.78 -11.15 17.78
CA ASN A 70 2.06 -9.76 17.37
C ASN A 70 1.88 -8.74 18.51
N ARG A 71 2.51 -8.98 19.64
CA ARG A 71 2.41 -8.16 20.85
C ARG A 71 3.25 -6.89 20.74
N ALA A 72 2.85 -5.97 19.87
CA ALA A 72 3.35 -4.60 19.94
C ALA A 72 2.19 -3.67 20.33
N PRO A 73 2.41 -2.64 21.16
CA PRO A 73 1.41 -1.60 21.38
C PRO A 73 1.18 -0.83 20.07
N GLN A 74 0.00 -0.25 19.92
CA GLN A 74 -0.36 0.53 18.76
C GLN A 74 -0.90 1.88 19.19
N LEU A 75 -0.44 2.95 18.53
CA LEU A 75 -1.00 4.29 18.65
C LEU A 75 -2.01 4.51 17.54
N THR A 76 -3.22 4.94 17.91
CA THR A 76 -4.22 5.46 16.99
C THR A 76 -4.34 6.96 17.20
N VAL A 77 -4.09 7.74 16.14
CA VAL A 77 -4.31 9.19 16.11
C VAL A 77 -5.53 9.44 15.26
N SER A 78 -6.57 10.05 15.83
CA SER A 78 -7.87 10.22 15.17
C SER A 78 -8.40 11.65 15.26
N TRP A 79 -9.15 12.05 14.23
CA TRP A 79 -9.74 13.41 14.11
C TRP A 79 -11.01 13.37 13.26
N ASP A 80 -11.71 14.50 13.23
CA ASP A 80 -12.80 14.71 12.30
C ASP A 80 -12.24 15.20 10.94
N PRO A 81 -12.40 14.43 9.86
CA PRO A 81 -11.90 14.84 8.55
C PRO A 81 -12.58 16.10 8.02
N ALA A 82 -13.79 16.43 8.46
CA ALA A 82 -14.46 17.67 8.07
C ALA A 82 -13.83 18.89 8.77
N ALA A 83 -13.30 18.75 9.98
CA ALA A 83 -12.65 19.83 10.71
C ALA A 83 -11.24 20.14 10.18
N LEU A 84 -10.43 19.11 9.86
CA LEU A 84 -9.06 19.30 9.39
C LEU A 84 -8.93 19.23 7.85
N HIS A 85 -10.01 18.98 7.14
CA HIS A 85 -10.06 18.86 5.68
C HIS A 85 -9.02 17.88 5.10
N ILE A 86 -8.75 16.80 5.83
CA ILE A 86 -7.85 15.72 5.42
C ILE A 86 -8.29 14.41 6.06
N THR A 87 -8.21 13.33 5.31
CA THR A 87 -8.49 11.97 5.77
C THR A 87 -7.22 11.24 6.21
N GLY A 88 -7.36 10.19 7.02
CA GLY A 88 -6.24 9.32 7.40
C GLY A 88 -5.58 8.66 6.19
N GLY A 89 -6.34 8.33 5.16
CA GLY A 89 -5.82 7.82 3.90
C GLY A 89 -4.92 8.82 3.18
N GLU A 90 -5.31 10.10 3.11
CA GLU A 90 -4.47 11.17 2.53
C GLU A 90 -3.21 11.42 3.35
N VAL A 91 -3.29 11.34 4.68
CA VAL A 91 -2.11 11.41 5.57
C VAL A 91 -1.19 10.22 5.30
N ALA A 92 -1.70 9.00 5.26
CA ALA A 92 -0.91 7.80 4.98
C ALA A 92 -0.25 7.88 3.59
N GLU A 93 -0.97 8.36 2.58
CA GLU A 93 -0.42 8.58 1.23
C GLU A 93 0.70 9.63 1.23
N ASN A 94 0.52 10.75 1.94
CA ASN A 94 1.57 11.76 2.08
C ASN A 94 2.84 11.18 2.70
N PHE A 95 2.71 10.42 3.79
CA PHE A 95 3.82 9.73 4.44
C PHE A 95 4.53 8.76 3.51
N ALA A 96 3.77 8.06 2.70
CA ALA A 96 4.30 7.08 1.78
C ALA A 96 5.01 7.69 0.56
N ARG A 97 4.57 8.87 0.08
CA ARG A 97 5.14 9.55 -1.10
C ARG A 97 6.29 10.48 -0.78
N SER A 98 6.42 10.94 0.46
CA SER A 98 7.47 11.90 0.86
C SER A 98 8.64 11.22 1.57
N LYS A 99 9.80 11.91 1.67
CA LYS A 99 11.00 11.39 2.35
C LYS A 99 11.18 12.05 3.73
N PRO A 100 11.61 11.28 4.75
CA PRO A 100 11.75 9.83 4.75
C PRO A 100 10.40 9.15 4.57
N ARG A 101 10.34 8.05 3.82
CA ARG A 101 9.11 7.31 3.61
C ARG A 101 8.72 6.55 4.86
N VAL A 102 7.46 6.64 5.25
CA VAL A 102 6.92 5.92 6.40
C VAL A 102 5.62 5.22 6.00
N ALA A 103 5.52 3.93 6.26
CA ALA A 103 4.29 3.17 6.07
C ALA A 103 3.47 3.23 7.37
N ILE A 104 2.26 3.76 7.29
CA ILE A 104 1.31 3.80 8.41
C ILE A 104 -0.05 3.31 7.95
N GLY A 105 -0.80 2.68 8.84
CA GLY A 105 -2.17 2.29 8.57
C GLY A 105 -3.13 3.47 8.62
N SER A 106 -4.26 3.36 7.94
CA SER A 106 -5.36 4.33 8.05
C SER A 106 -6.71 3.61 8.17
N SER A 107 -7.66 4.28 8.83
CA SER A 107 -9.03 3.76 8.98
C SER A 107 -10.04 4.90 9.06
N ASN A 108 -11.29 4.57 8.73
CA ASN A 108 -12.43 5.47 8.86
C ASN A 108 -13.53 4.75 9.63
N SER A 109 -14.04 5.35 10.68
CA SER A 109 -15.13 4.78 11.48
C SER A 109 -15.90 5.87 12.21
N GLY A 110 -17.23 5.78 12.23
CA GLY A 110 -18.09 6.66 13.02
C GLY A 110 -17.95 8.14 12.69
N GLY A 111 -17.70 8.50 11.42
CA GLY A 111 -17.49 9.89 11.00
C GLY A 111 -16.09 10.44 11.33
N LYS A 112 -15.25 9.66 11.98
CA LYS A 112 -13.85 10.01 12.23
C LYS A 112 -12.93 9.25 11.29
N THR A 113 -11.76 9.84 11.07
CA THR A 113 -10.63 9.20 10.36
C THR A 113 -9.47 9.04 11.33
N ALA A 114 -8.59 8.07 11.06
CA ALA A 114 -7.45 7.81 11.92
C ALA A 114 -6.26 7.27 11.13
N VAL A 115 -5.08 7.41 11.73
CA VAL A 115 -3.87 6.68 11.36
C VAL A 115 -3.43 5.79 12.50
N ALA A 116 -2.85 4.62 12.16
CA ALA A 116 -2.39 3.63 13.11
C ALA A 116 -0.87 3.43 12.97
N ILE A 117 -0.17 3.45 14.08
CA ILE A 117 1.29 3.41 14.15
C ILE A 117 1.72 2.32 15.11
N THR A 118 2.61 1.43 14.67
CA THR A 118 3.26 0.42 15.49
C THR A 118 4.75 0.74 15.64
N PRO A 119 5.33 0.63 16.85
CA PRO A 119 6.69 1.09 17.13
C PRO A 119 7.77 0.03 16.90
N SER A 120 7.42 -1.23 16.65
CA SER A 120 8.32 -2.38 16.68
C SER A 120 9.48 -2.32 15.67
N GLN A 121 9.28 -1.65 14.54
CA GLN A 121 10.29 -1.50 13.49
C GLN A 121 11.05 -0.17 13.55
N MET A 122 10.64 0.74 14.43
CA MET A 122 11.28 2.06 14.53
C MET A 122 12.70 1.97 15.09
N GLN A 123 13.60 2.72 14.50
CA GLN A 123 14.95 2.92 14.99
C GLN A 123 15.05 4.15 15.94
N PRO A 124 16.12 4.29 16.71
CA PRO A 124 16.33 5.48 17.54
C PRO A 124 16.21 6.78 16.74
N GLY A 125 15.41 7.72 17.23
CA GLY A 125 15.16 9.03 16.60
C GLY A 125 13.98 9.05 15.60
N GLU A 126 13.52 7.92 15.10
CA GLU A 126 12.44 7.90 14.09
C GLU A 126 11.07 8.31 14.66
N ALA A 127 10.82 8.07 15.94
CA ALA A 127 9.60 8.52 16.58
C ALA A 127 9.42 10.05 16.53
N ALA A 128 10.50 10.81 16.70
CA ALA A 128 10.49 12.27 16.58
C ALA A 128 10.16 12.72 15.14
N ILE A 129 10.74 12.05 14.14
CA ILE A 129 10.46 12.33 12.73
C ILE A 129 8.99 12.10 12.40
N VAL A 130 8.42 10.98 12.87
CA VAL A 130 7.00 10.66 12.66
C VAL A 130 6.11 11.68 13.39
N ALA A 131 6.46 12.04 14.62
CA ALA A 131 5.73 13.01 15.43
C ALA A 131 5.66 14.39 14.77
N ASP A 132 6.81 14.91 14.34
CA ASP A 132 6.89 16.23 13.67
C ASP A 132 6.15 16.24 12.35
N ARG A 133 6.18 15.15 11.59
CA ARG A 133 5.46 15.07 10.32
C ARG A 133 3.94 14.98 10.51
N ILE A 134 3.46 14.18 11.47
CA ILE A 134 2.03 14.15 11.81
C ILE A 134 1.58 15.56 12.19
N HIS A 135 2.32 16.21 13.07
CA HIS A 135 2.02 17.56 13.50
C HIS A 135 2.01 18.54 12.31
N ALA A 136 3.03 18.54 11.47
CA ALA A 136 3.12 19.43 10.31
C ALA A 136 1.93 19.23 9.35
N ILE A 137 1.61 17.97 9.03
CA ILE A 137 0.51 17.64 8.11
C ILE A 137 -0.84 18.05 8.72
N LEU A 138 -1.11 17.71 9.97
CA LEU A 138 -2.42 17.99 10.57
C LEU A 138 -2.62 19.47 10.98
N SER A 139 -1.54 20.22 11.22
CA SER A 139 -1.58 21.66 11.49
C SER A 139 -1.70 22.54 10.26
N GLU A 140 -1.54 21.97 9.07
CA GLU A 140 -1.63 22.72 7.82
C GLU A 140 -3.05 23.25 7.61
N THR A 141 -3.17 24.57 7.40
CA THR A 141 -4.46 25.18 7.07
C THR A 141 -4.89 24.76 5.68
N ARG A 142 -6.00 24.05 5.60
CA ARG A 142 -6.59 23.61 4.33
C ARG A 142 -7.90 24.32 4.07
N ILE A 143 -8.08 24.71 2.83
CA ILE A 143 -9.38 25.20 2.35
C ILE A 143 -10.24 23.97 2.10
N THR A 144 -11.51 24.02 2.50
CA THR A 144 -12.49 23.00 2.11
C THR A 144 -12.43 22.81 0.60
N LYS A 145 -12.06 21.63 0.14
CA LYS A 145 -12.18 21.31 -1.27
C LYS A 145 -13.66 21.49 -1.62
N GLY A 146 -13.94 22.34 -2.62
CA GLY A 146 -15.31 22.48 -3.12
C GLY A 146 -15.88 21.11 -3.43
N SER A 147 -17.18 20.94 -3.25
CA SER A 147 -17.88 19.70 -3.58
C SER A 147 -17.82 19.39 -5.08
N GLU A 148 -17.45 20.36 -5.90
CA GLU A 148 -17.32 20.23 -7.35
C GLU A 148 -15.86 20.02 -7.72
N LEU A 149 -15.58 18.87 -8.34
CA LEU A 149 -14.28 18.60 -8.93
C LEU A 149 -14.12 19.44 -10.20
N PRO A 150 -12.91 19.95 -10.53
CA PRO A 150 -12.64 20.53 -11.82
C PRO A 150 -13.09 19.57 -12.92
N ALA A 151 -13.87 20.06 -13.91
CA ALA A 151 -14.36 19.22 -14.99
C ALA A 151 -13.21 18.47 -15.65
N ALA A 152 -13.41 17.20 -15.95
CA ALA A 152 -12.43 16.39 -16.65
C ALA A 152 -12.11 17.03 -18.01
N ALA A 153 -10.82 17.23 -18.29
CA ALA A 153 -10.34 17.79 -19.56
C ALA A 153 -10.31 16.76 -20.68
N ALA A 154 -10.34 15.47 -20.32
CA ALA A 154 -10.33 14.37 -21.28
C ALA A 154 -11.23 13.23 -20.83
N ASP A 155 -11.79 12.50 -21.79
CA ASP A 155 -12.41 11.20 -21.52
C ASP A 155 -11.33 10.11 -21.64
N ILE A 156 -11.12 9.40 -20.54
CA ILE A 156 -10.21 8.24 -20.49
C ILE A 156 -10.95 6.91 -20.53
N GLY A 157 -12.24 6.92 -20.88
CA GLY A 157 -12.99 5.68 -21.11
C GLY A 157 -12.38 4.87 -22.24
N GLY A 158 -12.43 3.54 -22.11
CA GLY A 158 -11.90 2.65 -23.13
C GLY A 158 -10.85 1.67 -22.62
N HIS A 159 -10.05 1.17 -23.55
CA HIS A 159 -9.06 0.13 -23.32
C HIS A 159 -7.66 0.73 -23.41
N TRP A 160 -6.79 0.36 -22.46
CA TRP A 160 -5.45 0.92 -22.35
C TRP A 160 -4.41 -0.18 -22.15
N ASN A 161 -3.33 -0.12 -22.89
CA ASN A 161 -2.12 -0.87 -22.59
C ASN A 161 -1.32 -0.07 -21.58
N LEU A 162 -1.11 -0.65 -20.41
CA LEU A 162 -0.41 -0.06 -19.28
C LEU A 162 0.97 -0.70 -19.12
N THR A 163 2.02 0.09 -19.15
CA THR A 163 3.38 -0.33 -18.80
C THR A 163 3.72 0.25 -17.44
N ILE A 164 4.17 -0.62 -16.54
CA ILE A 164 4.62 -0.24 -15.19
C ILE A 164 6.12 -0.52 -15.10
N GLU A 165 6.88 0.52 -14.74
CA GLU A 165 8.33 0.46 -14.59
C GLU A 165 8.69 0.50 -13.10
N TYR A 166 9.16 -0.62 -12.59
CA TYR A 166 9.72 -0.75 -11.25
C TYR A 166 11.20 -0.38 -11.25
N SER A 167 11.87 -0.44 -10.10
CA SER A 167 13.30 -0.10 -9.98
C SER A 167 14.21 -1.00 -10.84
N THR A 168 13.86 -2.26 -11.02
CA THR A 168 14.70 -3.29 -11.70
C THR A 168 13.98 -4.10 -12.74
N SER A 169 12.69 -3.87 -12.94
CA SER A 169 11.85 -4.65 -13.86
C SER A 169 10.71 -3.80 -14.43
N ALA A 170 10.01 -4.34 -15.40
CA ALA A 170 8.77 -3.75 -15.92
C ALA A 170 7.71 -4.84 -16.10
N SER A 171 6.45 -4.45 -16.00
CA SER A 171 5.30 -5.31 -16.30
C SER A 171 4.34 -4.63 -17.26
N LYS A 172 3.59 -5.44 -17.99
CA LYS A 172 2.54 -4.98 -18.91
C LYS A 172 1.19 -5.39 -18.36
N HIS A 173 0.34 -4.41 -18.14
CA HIS A 173 -1.01 -4.60 -17.66
C HIS A 173 -2.00 -4.01 -18.68
N ARG A 174 -3.30 -4.16 -18.42
CA ARG A 174 -4.38 -3.56 -19.20
C ARG A 174 -5.35 -2.86 -18.26
N LEU A 175 -5.92 -1.74 -18.75
CA LEU A 175 -7.03 -1.09 -18.07
C LEU A 175 -8.24 -1.10 -19.02
N PHE A 176 -9.41 -1.37 -18.45
CA PHE A 176 -10.71 -1.27 -19.11
C PHE A 176 -11.51 -0.25 -18.30
N LEU A 177 -11.61 0.97 -18.79
CA LEU A 177 -12.15 2.09 -18.05
C LEU A 177 -13.50 2.54 -18.62
N GLN A 178 -14.39 2.93 -17.72
CA GLN A 178 -15.62 3.64 -18.02
C GLN A 178 -15.58 4.96 -17.23
N GLN A 179 -15.87 6.06 -17.92
CA GLN A 179 -15.90 7.39 -17.30
C GLN A 179 -17.32 7.96 -17.36
N ASP A 180 -17.72 8.60 -16.26
CA ASP A 180 -18.96 9.36 -16.12
C ASP A 180 -18.62 10.70 -15.45
N GLY A 181 -18.55 11.77 -16.23
CA GLY A 181 -18.02 13.04 -15.77
C GLY A 181 -16.59 12.93 -15.23
N ASN A 182 -16.41 13.24 -13.96
CA ASN A 182 -15.11 13.10 -13.29
C ASN A 182 -14.83 11.67 -12.77
N TRP A 183 -15.85 10.82 -12.70
CA TRP A 183 -15.74 9.51 -12.06
C TRP A 183 -15.32 8.43 -13.04
N VAL A 184 -14.37 7.61 -12.61
CA VAL A 184 -13.83 6.49 -13.41
C VAL A 184 -13.99 5.20 -12.62
N LYS A 185 -14.46 4.16 -13.31
CA LYS A 185 -14.50 2.79 -12.81
C LYS A 185 -14.07 1.83 -13.91
N GLY A 186 -13.66 0.64 -13.52
CA GLY A 186 -13.26 -0.35 -14.52
C GLY A 186 -12.54 -1.54 -13.95
N ILE A 187 -11.69 -2.11 -14.78
CA ILE A 187 -10.88 -3.30 -14.45
C ILE A 187 -9.40 -3.00 -14.73
N HIS A 188 -8.58 -3.32 -13.78
CA HIS A 188 -7.13 -3.40 -13.90
C HIS A 188 -6.74 -4.88 -14.03
N GLN A 189 -6.17 -5.26 -15.15
CA GLN A 189 -5.77 -6.62 -15.47
C GLN A 189 -4.24 -6.72 -15.54
N SER A 190 -3.66 -7.63 -14.77
CA SER A 190 -2.27 -8.09 -14.87
C SER A 190 -2.23 -9.48 -15.50
N ASP A 191 -1.05 -10.08 -15.61
CA ASP A 191 -0.89 -11.43 -16.18
C ASP A 191 -1.61 -12.51 -15.36
N PHE A 192 -1.73 -12.30 -14.03
CA PHE A 192 -2.24 -13.32 -13.12
C PHE A 192 -3.52 -12.91 -12.37
N SER A 193 -3.97 -11.67 -12.53
CA SER A 193 -5.12 -11.18 -11.76
C SER A 193 -5.90 -10.12 -12.51
N SER A 194 -7.18 -10.01 -12.16
CA SER A 194 -8.09 -8.98 -12.65
C SER A 194 -8.81 -8.36 -11.44
N GLN A 195 -8.68 -7.05 -11.27
CA GLN A 195 -9.16 -6.33 -10.10
C GLN A 195 -10.01 -5.13 -10.50
N PRO A 196 -11.03 -4.77 -9.71
CA PRO A 196 -11.71 -3.50 -9.88
C PRO A 196 -10.72 -2.33 -9.76
N ILE A 197 -10.93 -1.31 -10.58
CA ILE A 197 -10.24 -0.02 -10.48
C ILE A 197 -11.29 1.07 -10.45
N ASN A 198 -11.07 2.08 -9.62
CA ASN A 198 -11.93 3.26 -9.55
C ASN A 198 -11.10 4.52 -9.25
N GLY A 199 -11.67 5.67 -9.49
CA GLY A 199 -11.02 6.94 -9.21
C GLY A 199 -11.65 8.13 -9.90
N THR A 200 -10.85 9.16 -10.14
CA THR A 200 -11.30 10.44 -10.72
C THR A 200 -10.35 10.97 -11.77
N VAL A 201 -10.92 11.80 -12.65
CA VAL A 201 -10.19 12.72 -13.53
C VAL A 201 -10.60 14.14 -13.13
N GLU A 202 -9.62 14.96 -12.73
CA GLU A 202 -9.79 16.33 -12.29
C GLU A 202 -8.96 17.24 -13.22
N GLY A 203 -9.58 17.92 -14.16
CA GLY A 203 -8.84 18.55 -15.26
C GLY A 203 -8.07 17.48 -16.05
N THR A 204 -6.75 17.63 -16.14
CA THR A 204 -5.84 16.63 -16.73
C THR A 204 -5.33 15.58 -15.73
N GLN A 205 -5.58 15.79 -14.42
CA GLN A 205 -5.06 14.92 -13.37
C GLN A 205 -5.91 13.67 -13.21
N VAL A 206 -5.25 12.52 -13.21
CA VAL A 206 -5.85 11.19 -13.08
C VAL A 206 -5.45 10.57 -11.75
N LYS A 207 -6.41 10.17 -10.95
CA LYS A 207 -6.21 9.43 -9.69
C LYS A 207 -7.03 8.16 -9.73
N LEU A 208 -6.37 7.01 -9.80
CA LEU A 208 -7.04 5.71 -9.83
C LEU A 208 -6.49 4.82 -8.73
N HIS A 209 -7.34 3.92 -8.26
CA HIS A 209 -6.99 2.98 -7.20
C HIS A 209 -7.50 1.57 -7.55
N SER A 210 -6.61 0.60 -7.45
CA SER A 210 -6.96 -0.83 -7.48
C SER A 210 -6.15 -1.58 -6.41
N VAL A 211 -6.66 -2.73 -5.96
CA VAL A 211 -5.99 -3.57 -4.97
C VAL A 211 -5.82 -4.96 -5.54
N VAL A 212 -4.59 -5.38 -5.74
CA VAL A 212 -4.26 -6.74 -6.11
C VAL A 212 -4.17 -7.58 -4.84
N ARG A 213 -5.07 -8.56 -4.71
CA ARG A 213 -5.05 -9.52 -3.61
C ARG A 213 -4.17 -10.70 -3.97
N GLN A 214 -3.19 -10.96 -3.12
CA GLN A 214 -2.33 -12.14 -3.19
C GLN A 214 -2.54 -13.02 -1.95
N VAL A 215 -2.02 -14.23 -1.97
CA VAL A 215 -2.05 -15.09 -0.78
C VAL A 215 -1.25 -14.40 0.32
N ALA A 216 -1.93 -14.13 1.44
CA ALA A 216 -1.41 -13.46 2.63
C ALA A 216 -1.08 -11.97 2.49
N ASP A 217 -1.37 -11.31 1.35
CA ASP A 217 -1.09 -9.89 1.18
C ASP A 217 -2.06 -9.19 0.23
N SER A 218 -2.06 -7.86 0.27
CA SER A 218 -2.83 -7.00 -0.62
C SER A 218 -1.98 -5.81 -1.06
N ILE A 219 -1.64 -5.75 -2.33
CA ILE A 219 -0.83 -4.66 -2.87
C ILE A 219 -1.76 -3.59 -3.47
N PRO A 220 -1.81 -2.38 -2.89
CA PRO A 220 -2.54 -1.27 -3.47
C PRO A 220 -1.79 -0.72 -4.67
N PHE A 221 -2.50 -0.46 -5.76
CA PHE A 221 -2.01 0.31 -6.90
C PHE A 221 -2.71 1.66 -6.86
N MET A 222 -2.05 2.66 -6.28
CA MET A 222 -2.54 4.03 -6.22
C MET A 222 -1.87 4.85 -7.33
N PHE A 223 -2.58 5.01 -8.43
CA PHE A 223 -2.13 5.76 -9.60
C PHE A 223 -2.33 7.26 -9.36
N ALA A 224 -1.33 8.05 -9.68
CA ALA A 224 -1.41 9.50 -9.79
C ALA A 224 -0.67 9.90 -11.07
N GLY A 225 -1.38 10.46 -12.00
CA GLY A 225 -0.85 10.78 -13.32
C GLY A 225 -1.59 11.91 -14.01
N GLU A 226 -1.18 12.19 -15.21
CA GLU A 226 -1.74 13.23 -16.06
C GLU A 226 -2.05 12.69 -17.44
N VAL A 227 -3.15 13.15 -18.00
CA VAL A 227 -3.51 12.91 -19.40
C VAL A 227 -2.87 14.00 -20.25
N ASP A 228 -2.02 13.60 -21.18
CA ASP A 228 -1.43 14.49 -22.18
C ASP A 228 -1.39 13.78 -23.54
N GLU A 229 -1.81 14.47 -24.60
CA GLU A 229 -1.83 13.97 -25.98
C GLU A 229 -2.46 12.57 -26.14
N GLY A 230 -3.47 12.24 -25.32
CA GLY A 230 -4.16 10.94 -25.35
C GLY A 230 -3.37 9.80 -24.69
N GLN A 231 -2.31 10.10 -23.96
CA GLN A 231 -1.56 9.17 -23.14
C GLN A 231 -1.74 9.51 -21.65
N ILE A 232 -1.69 8.54 -20.78
CA ILE A 232 -1.68 8.77 -19.33
C ILE A 232 -0.29 8.38 -18.79
N THR A 233 0.38 9.32 -18.15
CA THR A 233 1.69 9.06 -17.53
C THR A 233 1.71 9.48 -16.07
N GLY A 234 2.53 8.85 -15.26
CA GLY A 234 2.60 9.21 -13.85
C GLY A 234 3.32 8.20 -12.97
N SER A 235 2.96 8.21 -11.71
CA SER A 235 3.51 7.30 -10.69
C SER A 235 2.43 6.45 -10.05
N ILE A 236 2.84 5.26 -9.62
CA ILE A 236 2.01 4.36 -8.81
C ILE A 236 2.67 4.25 -7.45
N HIS A 237 1.88 4.38 -6.40
CA HIS A 237 2.29 4.04 -5.05
C HIS A 237 1.76 2.64 -4.70
N LEU A 238 2.66 1.74 -4.27
CA LEU A 238 2.40 0.32 -4.03
C LEU A 238 2.37 -0.02 -2.53
N GLY A 239 1.92 0.93 -1.69
CA GLY A 239 1.95 0.74 -0.25
C GLY A 239 3.38 0.65 0.28
N GLU A 240 3.70 -0.38 1.04
CA GLU A 240 5.04 -0.61 1.58
C GLU A 240 6.07 -1.03 0.52
N TYR A 241 5.63 -1.44 -0.69
CA TYR A 241 6.50 -1.94 -1.78
C TYR A 241 7.07 -0.85 -2.69
N LEU A 242 7.14 0.41 -2.24
CA LEU A 242 7.72 1.53 -2.99
C LEU A 242 6.79 2.16 -4.03
N THR A 243 7.42 2.88 -4.96
CA THR A 243 6.75 3.55 -6.08
C THR A 243 7.27 3.00 -7.39
N ALA A 244 6.39 3.01 -8.40
CA ALA A 244 6.72 2.71 -9.79
C ALA A 244 6.32 3.90 -10.68
N ARG A 245 6.89 3.99 -11.88
CA ARG A 245 6.37 4.86 -12.93
C ARG A 245 5.40 4.09 -13.80
N PHE A 246 4.49 4.78 -14.46
CA PHE A 246 3.64 4.14 -15.45
C PHE A 246 3.41 5.02 -16.66
N SER A 247 3.13 4.36 -17.78
CA SER A 247 2.56 4.95 -18.97
C SER A 247 1.43 4.06 -19.49
N ALA A 248 0.32 4.69 -19.90
CA ALA A 248 -0.80 3.99 -20.49
C ALA A 248 -1.13 4.62 -21.85
N GLN A 249 -1.31 3.78 -22.85
CA GLN A 249 -1.68 4.16 -24.23
C GLN A 249 -3.00 3.53 -24.59
N PRO A 250 -3.90 4.26 -25.28
CA PRO A 250 -5.15 3.69 -25.74
C PRO A 250 -4.90 2.53 -26.69
N THR A 251 -5.77 1.53 -26.62
CA THR A 251 -5.69 0.35 -27.50
C THR A 251 -7.08 -0.09 -27.90
N VAL A 252 -7.16 -0.81 -28.99
CA VAL A 252 -8.39 -1.50 -29.38
C VAL A 252 -8.32 -2.92 -28.86
N TYR A 253 -9.37 -3.34 -28.16
CA TYR A 253 -9.47 -4.72 -27.71
C TYR A 253 -9.66 -5.64 -28.92
N ASP A 254 -8.65 -6.45 -29.21
CA ASP A 254 -8.74 -7.50 -30.21
C ASP A 254 -9.21 -8.78 -29.52
N ASN A 255 -10.43 -9.21 -29.84
CA ASN A 255 -11.03 -10.44 -29.32
C ASN A 255 -10.58 -11.69 -30.11
N VAL A 256 -9.59 -11.57 -30.98
CA VAL A 256 -9.06 -12.71 -31.71
C VAL A 256 -8.25 -13.60 -30.74
N ARG A 257 -8.79 -14.77 -30.46
CA ARG A 257 -8.04 -15.80 -29.75
C ARG A 257 -6.87 -16.25 -30.60
N GLN A 258 -5.66 -15.90 -30.22
CA GLN A 258 -4.49 -16.50 -30.84
C GLN A 258 -4.41 -17.97 -30.41
N PRO A 259 -4.29 -18.92 -31.34
CA PRO A 259 -4.09 -20.30 -30.99
C PRO A 259 -2.76 -20.42 -30.22
N VAL A 260 -2.81 -21.08 -29.07
CA VAL A 260 -1.60 -21.40 -28.31
C VAL A 260 -0.80 -22.40 -29.12
N ALA A 261 0.39 -22.02 -29.60
CA ALA A 261 1.30 -22.93 -30.23
C ALA A 261 1.84 -23.90 -29.14
N ILE A 262 1.29 -25.10 -29.13
CA ILE A 262 1.82 -26.18 -28.28
C ILE A 262 3.11 -26.66 -28.94
N PRO A 263 4.26 -26.59 -28.27
CA PRO A 263 5.50 -27.13 -28.83
C PRO A 263 5.32 -28.62 -29.16
N SER A 264 5.47 -28.97 -30.44
CA SER A 264 5.47 -30.34 -30.91
C SER A 264 6.85 -30.94 -30.60
N GLY A 265 6.98 -31.60 -29.49
CA GLY A 265 8.17 -32.34 -29.11
C GLY A 265 7.82 -33.52 -28.20
N PRO A 266 8.71 -34.51 -28.06
CA PRO A 266 8.50 -35.54 -27.08
C PRO A 266 8.34 -34.88 -25.67
N PRO A 267 7.48 -35.44 -24.80
CA PRO A 267 7.36 -34.93 -23.45
C PRO A 267 8.73 -34.90 -22.76
N LEU A 268 9.06 -33.77 -22.12
CA LEU A 268 10.28 -33.69 -21.33
C LEU A 268 10.28 -34.85 -20.34
N ALA A 269 11.31 -35.69 -20.39
CA ALA A 269 11.48 -36.74 -19.40
C ALA A 269 11.60 -36.09 -18.01
N THR A 270 10.65 -36.45 -17.15
CA THR A 270 10.66 -36.04 -15.74
C THR A 270 11.58 -36.93 -14.93
#